data_3e72eb8382626215ecdac2b0a85b4556
#
_entry.id   3e72eb8382626215ecdac2b0a85b4556
#
_cell.length_a   1.000
_cell.length_b   1.000
_cell.length_c   1.000
_cell.angle_alpha   90.00
_cell.angle_beta   90.00
_cell.angle_gamma   90.00
#
_symmetry.space_group_name_H-M   'P 1'
#
loop_
_entity.id
_entity.type
_entity.pdbx_description
1 polymer ?
#
loop_
_entity_poly.entity_id
_entity_poly.type
_entity_poly.pdbx_seq_one_letter_code
_entity_poly.pdbx_strand_id
1 'polypeptide(L)'
;MVSEIMTDKPIVAEVPGTRTDILKLLVRENITGVPVVKHSDKTLIGFVTRQDIFNRPEEEQLALLIRRDYPTISPDSDVKDAARLIVENGVRHIPVVEDGRLAGIVTPKDLLIVVEKNNDMTPVIEIERSTCVPIYEGSPLSVALITLKVANVTALPVLDENARLTGIITDRDIFNQSVVDGSVVMSDLGLSQDVENWSWEGLRNVMKLWYEVSKVELPNLSVREVMVRNPTSVFSKTPASEAARIMRKNDFGQLPLRGARDNLIGMIYDTDVISTILK
;
A
#
# COMPACT_ATOMS: atom_id res chain seq x y z
N MET A 1 -4.14 -23.88 -2.81
CA MET A 1 -5.00 -23.53 -1.66
C MET A 1 -4.49 -22.25 -1.02
N VAL A 2 -5.38 -21.48 -0.38
CA VAL A 2 -5.01 -20.28 0.38
C VAL A 2 -4.04 -20.60 1.51
N SER A 3 -4.25 -21.73 2.19
CA SER A 3 -3.37 -22.22 3.27
C SER A 3 -1.90 -22.41 2.87
N GLU A 4 -1.61 -22.58 1.58
CA GLU A 4 -0.23 -22.78 1.09
C GLU A 4 0.53 -21.46 0.88
N ILE A 5 -0.19 -20.34 0.84
CA ILE A 5 0.38 -19.03 0.52
C ILE A 5 0.22 -18.00 1.62
N MET A 6 -0.72 -18.20 2.56
CA MET A 6 -1.01 -17.26 3.63
C MET A 6 0.17 -17.12 4.60
N THR A 7 0.24 -16.00 5.30
CA THR A 7 1.07 -15.84 6.49
C THR A 7 0.34 -16.43 7.69
N ASP A 8 0.86 -17.54 8.27
CA ASP A 8 0.19 -18.35 9.32
C ASP A 8 0.05 -17.64 10.67
N LYS A 9 0.90 -16.69 10.99
CA LYS A 9 0.91 -15.97 12.27
C LYS A 9 0.88 -14.48 12.01
N PRO A 10 -0.26 -13.95 11.56
CA PRO A 10 -0.37 -12.52 11.31
C PRO A 10 -0.28 -11.74 12.62
N ILE A 11 0.21 -10.52 12.51
CA ILE A 11 0.13 -9.55 13.60
C ILE A 11 -1.36 -9.26 13.83
N VAL A 12 -1.81 -9.28 15.09
CA VAL A 12 -3.19 -9.07 15.47
C VAL A 12 -3.31 -7.95 16.50
N ALA A 13 -4.44 -7.27 16.47
CA ALA A 13 -4.89 -6.45 17.58
C ALA A 13 -5.93 -7.21 18.39
N GLU A 14 -6.02 -6.92 19.69
CA GLU A 14 -6.96 -7.59 20.59
C GLU A 14 -7.91 -6.58 21.23
N VAL A 15 -9.15 -7.02 21.46
CA VAL A 15 -10.08 -6.24 22.25
C VAL A 15 -10.17 -6.84 23.67
N PRO A 16 -10.31 -5.98 24.71
CA PRO A 16 -10.37 -4.51 24.65
C PRO A 16 -9.02 -3.87 24.32
N GLY A 17 -9.04 -2.72 23.67
CA GLY A 17 -7.87 -1.95 23.26
C GLY A 17 -8.22 -0.52 22.87
N THR A 18 -7.22 0.31 22.67
CA THR A 18 -7.37 1.72 22.31
C THR A 18 -6.91 2.01 20.89
N ARG A 19 -7.38 3.13 20.32
CA ARG A 19 -6.89 3.69 19.05
C ARG A 19 -5.38 3.85 19.05
N THR A 20 -4.85 4.41 20.13
CA THR A 20 -3.41 4.67 20.30
C THR A 20 -2.59 3.38 20.25
N ASP A 21 -3.06 2.30 20.91
CA ASP A 21 -2.37 1.00 20.87
C ASP A 21 -2.28 0.44 19.46
N ILE A 22 -3.36 0.58 18.67
CA ILE A 22 -3.38 0.12 17.29
C ILE A 22 -2.47 0.97 16.41
N LEU A 23 -2.48 2.30 16.57
CA LEU A 23 -1.56 3.16 15.83
C LEU A 23 -0.10 2.77 16.10
N LYS A 24 0.27 2.59 17.37
CA LYS A 24 1.61 2.14 17.76
C LYS A 24 1.96 0.79 17.10
N LEU A 25 1.02 -0.17 17.11
CA LEU A 25 1.20 -1.47 16.49
C LEU A 25 1.42 -1.36 14.98
N LEU A 26 0.55 -0.64 14.26
CA LEU A 26 0.62 -0.47 12.80
C LEU A 26 1.92 0.20 12.36
N VAL A 27 2.41 1.13 13.18
CA VAL A 27 3.66 1.84 12.92
C VAL A 27 4.87 0.96 13.19
N ARG A 28 4.95 0.36 14.38
CA ARG A 28 6.07 -0.49 14.79
C ARG A 28 6.31 -1.64 13.83
N GLU A 29 5.21 -2.29 13.42
CA GLU A 29 5.26 -3.46 12.55
C GLU A 29 5.24 -3.10 11.04
N ASN A 30 5.19 -1.81 10.73
CA ASN A 30 5.20 -1.32 9.35
C ASN A 30 4.04 -1.88 8.49
N ILE A 31 2.83 -1.97 9.04
CA ILE A 31 1.64 -2.51 8.38
C ILE A 31 0.54 -1.45 8.24
N THR A 32 -0.33 -1.63 7.26
CA THR A 32 -1.40 -0.68 6.93
C THR A 32 -2.78 -1.07 7.46
N GLY A 33 -2.88 -2.26 8.03
CA GLY A 33 -4.09 -2.77 8.64
C GLY A 33 -3.84 -4.05 9.42
N VAL A 34 -4.73 -4.38 10.33
CA VAL A 34 -4.56 -5.49 11.26
C VAL A 34 -5.90 -6.17 11.54
N PRO A 35 -5.96 -7.51 11.52
CA PRO A 35 -7.11 -8.24 12.01
C PRO A 35 -7.27 -8.04 13.52
N VAL A 36 -8.51 -7.88 13.96
CA VAL A 36 -8.85 -7.71 15.37
C VAL A 36 -9.53 -8.96 15.89
N VAL A 37 -8.99 -9.52 16.96
CA VAL A 37 -9.46 -10.76 17.54
C VAL A 37 -9.86 -10.58 19.01
N LYS A 38 -10.67 -11.49 19.52
CA LYS A 38 -10.91 -11.60 20.97
C LYS A 38 -9.66 -12.15 21.64
N HIS A 39 -9.30 -11.57 22.77
CA HIS A 39 -8.15 -12.03 23.56
C HIS A 39 -8.32 -13.50 24.00
N SER A 40 -9.53 -13.91 24.37
CA SER A 40 -9.84 -15.21 25.00
C SER A 40 -9.63 -16.43 24.10
N ASP A 41 -10.05 -16.36 22.83
CA ASP A 41 -10.17 -17.52 21.95
C ASP A 41 -9.68 -17.27 20.50
N LYS A 42 -9.14 -16.07 20.26
CA LYS A 42 -8.67 -15.63 18.95
C LYS A 42 -9.74 -15.61 17.85
N THR A 43 -11.01 -15.58 18.22
CA THR A 43 -12.12 -15.37 17.29
C THR A 43 -11.94 -14.03 16.59
N LEU A 44 -12.02 -14.02 15.26
CA LEU A 44 -11.97 -12.79 14.48
C LEU A 44 -13.20 -11.93 14.74
N ILE A 45 -13.00 -10.66 15.09
CA ILE A 45 -14.08 -9.68 15.29
C ILE A 45 -14.26 -8.82 14.04
N GLY A 46 -13.19 -8.59 13.29
CA GLY A 46 -13.17 -7.79 12.10
C GLY A 46 -11.75 -7.29 11.80
N PHE A 47 -11.67 -6.19 11.08
CA PHE A 47 -10.42 -5.62 10.60
C PHE A 47 -10.36 -4.12 10.88
N VAL A 48 -9.17 -3.59 11.15
CA VAL A 48 -8.93 -2.15 11.26
C VAL A 48 -7.78 -1.76 10.34
N THR A 49 -8.02 -0.79 9.50
CA THR A 49 -7.00 -0.14 8.69
C THR A 49 -6.60 1.19 9.30
N ARG A 50 -5.47 1.74 8.89
CA ARG A 50 -5.10 3.12 9.24
C ARG A 50 -6.17 4.11 8.83
N GLN A 51 -6.80 3.91 7.67
CA GLN A 51 -7.88 4.78 7.18
C GLN A 51 -9.07 4.79 8.13
N ASP A 52 -9.44 3.64 8.71
CA ASP A 52 -10.54 3.56 9.66
C ASP A 52 -10.25 4.36 10.94
N ILE A 53 -9.01 4.27 11.44
CA ILE A 53 -8.56 5.03 12.59
C ILE A 53 -8.64 6.53 12.32
N PHE A 54 -8.25 6.93 11.15
CA PHE A 54 -8.14 8.31 10.75
C PHE A 54 -9.46 8.97 10.39
N ASN A 55 -10.40 8.21 9.85
CA ASN A 55 -11.75 8.70 9.58
C ASN A 55 -12.52 9.02 10.87
N ARG A 56 -12.03 8.57 12.02
CA ARG A 56 -12.66 8.77 13.34
C ARG A 56 -11.62 9.20 14.38
N PRO A 57 -11.02 10.39 14.24
CA PRO A 57 -9.90 10.83 15.09
C PRO A 57 -10.28 11.00 16.57
N GLU A 58 -11.56 11.28 16.86
CA GLU A 58 -12.09 11.44 18.22
C GLU A 58 -12.43 10.12 18.91
N GLU A 59 -12.40 8.99 18.17
CA GLU A 59 -12.80 7.70 18.72
C GLU A 59 -11.59 6.97 19.33
N GLU A 60 -11.59 6.82 20.65
CA GLU A 60 -10.52 6.13 21.38
C GLU A 60 -10.75 4.64 21.56
N GLN A 61 -11.99 4.16 21.45
CA GLN A 61 -12.30 2.76 21.67
C GLN A 61 -12.10 1.96 20.38
N LEU A 62 -11.15 1.03 20.39
CA LEU A 62 -10.90 0.13 19.26
C LEU A 62 -12.18 -0.55 18.76
N ALA A 63 -13.04 -1.00 19.66
CA ALA A 63 -14.28 -1.72 19.33
C ALA A 63 -15.22 -0.97 18.38
N LEU A 64 -15.15 0.37 18.36
CA LEU A 64 -15.95 1.24 17.50
C LEU A 64 -15.25 1.58 16.17
N LEU A 65 -13.95 1.30 16.06
CA LEU A 65 -13.18 1.48 14.83
C LEU A 65 -13.20 0.25 13.93
N ILE A 66 -13.61 -0.91 14.45
CA ILE A 66 -13.56 -2.19 13.75
C ILE A 66 -14.60 -2.27 12.62
N ARG A 67 -14.14 -2.64 11.43
CA ARG A 67 -14.99 -3.06 10.33
C ARG A 67 -15.35 -4.54 10.52
N ARG A 68 -16.57 -4.81 10.96
CA ARG A 68 -17.04 -6.16 11.29
C ARG A 68 -17.40 -6.98 10.06
N ASP A 69 -17.80 -6.32 8.98
CA ASP A 69 -18.18 -6.85 7.67
C ASP A 69 -16.99 -6.94 6.70
N TYR A 70 -15.78 -6.97 7.24
CA TYR A 70 -14.57 -7.02 6.41
C TYR A 70 -14.45 -8.38 5.71
N PRO A 71 -14.10 -8.42 4.40
CA PRO A 71 -14.00 -9.66 3.65
C PRO A 71 -12.98 -10.64 4.25
N THR A 72 -13.38 -11.88 4.35
CA THR A 72 -12.54 -12.99 4.84
C THR A 72 -12.55 -14.14 3.85
N ILE A 73 -11.62 -15.09 3.99
CA ILE A 73 -11.53 -16.28 3.16
C ILE A 73 -11.19 -17.50 4.00
N SER A 74 -11.60 -18.70 3.54
CA SER A 74 -11.23 -19.97 4.20
C SER A 74 -9.82 -20.42 3.79
N PRO A 75 -9.07 -21.14 4.66
CA PRO A 75 -7.79 -21.76 4.29
C PRO A 75 -7.92 -22.73 3.10
N ASP A 76 -9.07 -23.36 2.93
CA ASP A 76 -9.36 -24.31 1.85
C ASP A 76 -9.83 -23.66 0.55
N SER A 77 -10.01 -22.35 0.52
CA SER A 77 -10.39 -21.61 -0.70
C SER A 77 -9.30 -21.67 -1.76
N ASP A 78 -9.72 -21.44 -3.01
CA ASP A 78 -8.77 -21.31 -4.11
C ASP A 78 -8.00 -19.98 -4.03
N VAL A 79 -6.75 -20.00 -4.45
CA VAL A 79 -5.92 -18.79 -4.60
C VAL A 79 -6.56 -17.76 -5.52
N LYS A 80 -7.34 -18.23 -6.53
CA LYS A 80 -8.11 -17.35 -7.42
C LYS A 80 -9.16 -16.52 -6.69
N ASP A 81 -9.77 -17.06 -5.63
CA ASP A 81 -10.76 -16.30 -4.85
C ASP A 81 -10.08 -15.17 -4.07
N ALA A 82 -8.89 -15.42 -3.50
CA ALA A 82 -8.08 -14.37 -2.88
C ALA A 82 -7.65 -13.30 -3.90
N ALA A 83 -7.22 -13.72 -5.10
CA ALA A 83 -6.86 -12.80 -6.17
C ALA A 83 -8.06 -11.93 -6.60
N ARG A 84 -9.26 -12.51 -6.68
CA ARG A 84 -10.50 -11.80 -7.01
C ARG A 84 -10.83 -10.73 -5.97
N LEU A 85 -10.73 -11.05 -4.68
CA LEU A 85 -10.95 -10.06 -3.62
C LEU A 85 -9.99 -8.87 -3.70
N ILE A 86 -8.73 -9.09 -4.09
CA ILE A 86 -7.76 -8.01 -4.26
C ILE A 86 -8.06 -7.19 -5.53
N VAL A 87 -8.27 -7.87 -6.66
CA VAL A 87 -8.37 -7.19 -7.97
C VAL A 87 -9.72 -6.51 -8.15
N GLU A 88 -10.83 -7.18 -7.78
CA GLU A 88 -12.18 -6.69 -8.06
C GLU A 88 -12.76 -5.87 -6.91
N ASN A 89 -12.43 -6.20 -5.67
CA ASN A 89 -12.97 -5.52 -4.49
C ASN A 89 -12.01 -4.52 -3.86
N GLY A 90 -10.76 -4.40 -4.35
CA GLY A 90 -9.76 -3.49 -3.83
C GLY A 90 -9.29 -3.80 -2.40
N VAL A 91 -9.50 -5.04 -1.95
CA VAL A 91 -9.10 -5.51 -0.61
C VAL A 91 -7.61 -5.82 -0.63
N ARG A 92 -6.84 -5.19 0.24
CA ARG A 92 -5.37 -5.39 0.27
C ARG A 92 -4.90 -6.35 1.36
N HIS A 93 -5.76 -6.69 2.30
CA HIS A 93 -5.47 -7.60 3.41
C HIS A 93 -6.66 -8.53 3.55
N ILE A 94 -6.48 -9.83 3.43
CA ILE A 94 -7.56 -10.80 3.50
C ILE A 94 -7.32 -11.71 4.72
N PRO A 95 -8.04 -11.52 5.85
CA PRO A 95 -7.98 -12.45 6.96
C PRO A 95 -8.45 -13.83 6.51
N VAL A 96 -7.64 -14.84 6.81
CA VAL A 96 -7.98 -16.26 6.60
C VAL A 96 -8.60 -16.80 7.86
N VAL A 97 -9.81 -17.32 7.77
CA VAL A 97 -10.62 -17.73 8.93
C VAL A 97 -11.05 -19.20 8.82
N GLU A 98 -10.85 -19.94 9.90
CA GLU A 98 -11.31 -21.32 10.08
C GLU A 98 -12.11 -21.40 11.36
N ASP A 99 -13.33 -21.92 11.29
CA ASP A 99 -14.26 -22.02 12.42
C ASP A 99 -14.43 -20.73 13.26
N GLY A 100 -14.44 -19.59 12.57
CA GLY A 100 -14.56 -18.27 13.18
C GLY A 100 -13.26 -17.73 13.81
N ARG A 101 -12.17 -18.49 13.78
CA ARG A 101 -10.86 -18.11 14.31
C ARG A 101 -9.91 -17.67 13.21
N LEU A 102 -9.06 -16.71 13.52
CA LEU A 102 -8.05 -16.27 12.59
C LEU A 102 -6.96 -17.34 12.44
N ALA A 103 -6.81 -17.87 11.21
CA ALA A 103 -5.79 -18.84 10.83
C ALA A 103 -4.57 -18.18 10.18
N GLY A 104 -4.78 -17.08 9.43
CA GLY A 104 -3.71 -16.41 8.71
C GLY A 104 -4.16 -15.11 8.06
N ILE A 105 -3.32 -14.56 7.18
CA ILE A 105 -3.61 -13.40 6.35
C ILE A 105 -3.01 -13.57 4.95
N VAL A 106 -3.70 -13.11 3.91
CA VAL A 106 -3.20 -13.03 2.54
C VAL A 106 -3.13 -11.57 2.11
N THR A 107 -2.04 -11.21 1.45
CA THR A 107 -1.76 -9.87 0.93
C THR A 107 -1.34 -9.94 -0.55
N PRO A 108 -1.26 -8.81 -1.29
CA PRO A 108 -0.72 -8.79 -2.65
C PRO A 108 0.65 -9.46 -2.77
N LYS A 109 1.52 -9.32 -1.77
CA LYS A 109 2.87 -9.91 -1.77
C LYS A 109 2.83 -11.44 -1.88
N ASP A 110 1.88 -12.08 -1.21
CA ASP A 110 1.71 -13.54 -1.22
C ASP A 110 1.24 -14.01 -2.61
N LEU A 111 0.35 -13.25 -3.26
CA LEU A 111 -0.12 -13.57 -4.61
C LEU A 111 0.94 -13.29 -5.67
N LEU A 112 1.79 -12.29 -5.51
CA LEU A 112 2.94 -12.08 -6.40
C LEU A 112 3.91 -13.28 -6.38
N ILE A 113 4.05 -13.97 -5.23
CA ILE A 113 4.82 -15.23 -5.16
C ILE A 113 4.20 -16.30 -6.05
N VAL A 114 2.87 -16.37 -6.10
CA VAL A 114 2.16 -17.34 -6.96
C VAL A 114 2.41 -17.06 -8.44
N VAL A 115 2.28 -15.79 -8.86
CA VAL A 115 2.55 -15.39 -10.26
C VAL A 115 4.00 -15.72 -10.66
N GLU A 116 4.96 -15.43 -9.78
CA GLU A 116 6.39 -15.75 -10.00
C GLU A 116 6.59 -17.25 -10.15
N LYS A 117 6.04 -18.06 -9.23
CA LYS A 117 6.17 -19.53 -9.25
C LYS A 117 5.51 -20.20 -10.46
N ASN A 118 4.39 -19.67 -10.90
CA ASN A 118 3.68 -20.18 -12.09
C ASN A 118 4.42 -19.84 -13.38
N ASN A 119 5.49 -19.06 -13.31
CA ASN A 119 6.29 -18.65 -14.46
C ASN A 119 5.42 -18.05 -15.58
N ASP A 120 4.48 -17.18 -15.22
CA ASP A 120 3.54 -16.58 -16.15
C ASP A 120 4.28 -15.71 -17.17
N MET A 121 4.24 -16.13 -18.44
CA MET A 121 4.93 -15.49 -19.56
C MET A 121 4.08 -14.40 -20.25
N THR A 122 2.89 -14.09 -19.73
CA THR A 122 2.03 -13.02 -20.27
C THR A 122 2.78 -11.71 -20.26
N PRO A 123 2.95 -11.02 -21.40
CA PRO A 123 3.58 -9.69 -21.44
C PRO A 123 2.81 -8.68 -20.61
N VAL A 124 3.52 -7.84 -19.81
CA VAL A 124 2.87 -6.86 -18.92
C VAL A 124 1.97 -5.88 -19.66
N ILE A 125 2.25 -5.57 -20.92
CA ILE A 125 1.39 -4.71 -21.75
C ILE A 125 -0.02 -5.28 -21.97
N GLU A 126 -0.19 -6.59 -21.90
CA GLU A 126 -1.48 -7.27 -22.10
C GLU A 126 -2.33 -7.28 -20.81
N ILE A 127 -1.72 -6.98 -19.68
CA ILE A 127 -2.39 -6.98 -18.37
C ILE A 127 -2.48 -5.59 -17.76
N GLU A 128 -1.79 -4.58 -18.29
CA GLU A 128 -1.87 -3.20 -17.83
C GLU A 128 -3.31 -2.69 -17.97
N ARG A 129 -3.89 -2.28 -16.86
CA ARG A 129 -5.26 -1.70 -16.77
C ARG A 129 -5.31 -0.45 -15.93
N SER A 130 -4.25 -0.20 -15.19
CA SER A 130 -4.18 0.87 -14.20
C SER A 130 -3.87 2.21 -14.86
N THR A 131 -4.43 3.28 -14.28
CA THR A 131 -4.21 4.64 -14.78
C THR A 131 -2.75 5.06 -14.60
N CYS A 132 -2.13 5.55 -15.67
CA CYS A 132 -0.82 6.17 -15.63
C CYS A 132 -0.97 7.69 -15.76
N VAL A 133 -0.54 8.43 -14.74
CA VAL A 133 -0.59 9.89 -14.72
C VAL A 133 0.83 10.43 -14.58
N PRO A 134 1.49 10.82 -15.68
CA PRO A 134 2.82 11.40 -15.60
C PRO A 134 2.78 12.85 -15.10
N ILE A 135 3.90 13.28 -14.50
CA ILE A 135 4.09 14.66 -14.07
C ILE A 135 5.41 15.22 -14.61
N TYR A 136 5.44 16.52 -14.89
CA TYR A 136 6.68 17.20 -15.29
C TYR A 136 7.60 17.40 -14.10
N GLU A 137 8.90 17.15 -14.27
CA GLU A 137 9.89 17.22 -13.19
C GLU A 137 10.05 18.62 -12.57
N GLY A 138 9.73 19.68 -13.31
CA GLY A 138 9.72 21.06 -12.82
C GLY A 138 8.44 21.46 -12.06
N SER A 139 7.44 20.57 -11.95
CA SER A 139 6.21 20.87 -11.25
C SER A 139 6.45 21.06 -9.75
N PRO A 140 5.72 21.99 -9.08
CA PRO A 140 5.75 22.10 -7.61
C PRO A 140 5.25 20.83 -6.91
N LEU A 141 5.78 20.52 -5.73
CA LEU A 141 5.32 19.37 -4.92
C LEU A 141 3.82 19.43 -4.58
N SER A 142 3.28 20.65 -4.39
CA SER A 142 1.83 20.83 -4.16
C SER A 142 0.98 20.34 -5.33
N VAL A 143 1.46 20.51 -6.58
CA VAL A 143 0.77 19.98 -7.76
C VAL A 143 0.86 18.45 -7.79
N ALA A 144 2.03 17.88 -7.49
CA ALA A 144 2.19 16.42 -7.41
C ALA A 144 1.23 15.80 -6.36
N LEU A 145 1.14 16.39 -5.18
CA LEU A 145 0.25 15.93 -4.12
C LEU A 145 -1.24 15.94 -4.55
N ILE A 146 -1.69 17.05 -5.14
CA ILE A 146 -3.07 17.16 -5.63
C ILE A 146 -3.32 16.16 -6.76
N THR A 147 -2.35 15.98 -7.66
CA THR A 147 -2.47 15.01 -8.76
C THR A 147 -2.62 13.58 -8.24
N LEU A 148 -1.80 13.15 -7.27
CA LEU A 148 -1.95 11.84 -6.62
C LEU A 148 -3.35 11.66 -6.01
N LYS A 149 -3.84 12.69 -5.33
CA LYS A 149 -5.15 12.67 -4.66
C LYS A 149 -6.31 12.60 -5.65
N VAL A 150 -6.34 13.53 -6.63
CA VAL A 150 -7.46 13.64 -7.60
C VAL A 150 -7.50 12.44 -8.54
N ALA A 151 -6.34 11.97 -9.01
CA ALA A 151 -6.25 10.79 -9.86
C ALA A 151 -6.40 9.46 -9.10
N ASN A 152 -6.41 9.51 -7.76
CA ASN A 152 -6.46 8.34 -6.88
C ASN A 152 -5.37 7.30 -7.21
N VAL A 153 -4.15 7.79 -7.45
CA VAL A 153 -2.97 6.96 -7.71
C VAL A 153 -1.93 7.13 -6.60
N THR A 154 -1.07 6.15 -6.41
CA THR A 154 -0.05 6.15 -5.34
C THR A 154 1.33 6.60 -5.82
N ALA A 155 1.52 6.70 -7.14
CA ALA A 155 2.78 7.10 -7.75
C ALA A 155 2.55 7.83 -9.07
N LEU A 156 3.44 8.79 -9.39
CA LEU A 156 3.47 9.50 -10.65
C LEU A 156 4.85 9.28 -11.30
N PRO A 157 4.92 8.72 -12.52
CA PRO A 157 6.15 8.73 -13.29
C PRO A 157 6.51 10.17 -13.68
N VAL A 158 7.79 10.52 -13.57
CA VAL A 158 8.28 11.87 -13.76
C VAL A 158 8.97 11.99 -15.11
N LEU A 159 8.59 13.00 -15.88
CA LEU A 159 9.12 13.27 -17.22
C LEU A 159 9.93 14.58 -17.25
N ASP A 160 10.98 14.60 -18.06
CA ASP A 160 11.71 15.81 -18.42
C ASP A 160 10.99 16.62 -19.53
N GLU A 161 11.60 17.72 -19.93
CA GLU A 161 11.11 18.59 -21.03
C GLU A 161 11.02 17.89 -22.39
N ASN A 162 11.74 16.77 -22.56
CA ASN A 162 11.73 15.95 -23.77
C ASN A 162 10.80 14.74 -23.66
N ALA A 163 9.93 14.73 -22.65
CA ALA A 163 9.03 13.64 -22.31
C ALA A 163 9.73 12.29 -22.01
N ARG A 164 10.97 12.31 -21.53
CA ARG A 164 11.72 11.13 -21.12
C ARG A 164 11.46 10.84 -19.64
N LEU A 165 11.32 9.57 -19.30
CA LEU A 165 11.17 9.12 -17.91
C LEU A 165 12.50 9.33 -17.15
N THR A 166 12.51 10.28 -16.22
CA THR A 166 13.67 10.64 -15.37
C THR A 166 13.53 10.19 -13.93
N GLY A 167 12.29 9.98 -13.46
CA GLY A 167 12.03 9.63 -12.08
C GLY A 167 10.66 9.01 -11.84
N ILE A 168 10.42 8.74 -10.59
CA ILE A 168 9.09 8.43 -10.04
C ILE A 168 8.94 9.21 -8.72
N ILE A 169 7.76 9.73 -8.45
CA ILE A 169 7.44 10.35 -7.18
C ILE A 169 6.19 9.69 -6.59
N THR A 170 6.26 9.40 -5.32
CA THR A 170 5.17 8.77 -4.56
C THR A 170 4.71 9.72 -3.45
N ASP A 171 3.58 9.41 -2.85
CA ASP A 171 3.13 10.08 -1.62
C ASP A 171 4.22 10.06 -0.53
N ARG A 172 4.97 8.95 -0.43
CA ARG A 172 6.09 8.78 0.51
C ARG A 172 7.19 9.83 0.31
N ASP A 173 7.58 10.09 -0.93
CA ASP A 173 8.66 11.02 -1.26
C ASP A 173 8.26 12.46 -0.92
N ILE A 174 7.01 12.82 -1.18
CA ILE A 174 6.45 14.14 -0.84
C ILE A 174 6.43 14.33 0.68
N PHE A 175 6.04 13.31 1.41
CA PHE A 175 6.03 13.33 2.86
C PHE A 175 7.39 13.54 3.49
N ASN A 176 8.41 12.90 2.93
CA ASN A 176 9.77 13.04 3.44
C ASN A 176 10.29 14.48 3.41
N GLN A 177 9.69 15.32 2.56
CA GLN A 177 10.07 16.73 2.42
C GLN A 177 9.14 17.67 3.18
N SER A 178 8.02 17.20 3.69
CA SER A 178 7.17 18.07 4.49
C SER A 178 7.87 18.44 5.79
N VAL A 179 8.02 19.74 6.03
CA VAL A 179 8.52 20.28 7.30
C VAL A 179 7.41 20.13 8.34
N VAL A 180 7.08 18.90 8.64
CA VAL A 180 6.31 18.62 9.83
C VAL A 180 7.32 18.51 10.94
N ASP A 181 7.21 19.37 11.92
CA ASP A 181 7.89 19.12 13.18
C ASP A 181 7.30 17.80 13.71
N GLY A 182 8.03 16.70 13.50
CA GLY A 182 7.57 15.36 13.86
C GLY A 182 7.10 15.28 15.32
N SER A 183 7.66 16.14 16.18
CA SER A 183 7.29 16.27 17.58
C SER A 183 5.87 16.82 17.76
N VAL A 184 5.41 17.74 16.93
CA VAL A 184 4.05 18.33 17.03
C VAL A 184 3.00 17.33 16.58
N VAL A 185 3.20 16.69 15.42
CA VAL A 185 2.27 15.65 14.92
C VAL A 185 2.16 14.48 15.89
N MET A 186 3.29 14.08 16.47
CA MET A 186 3.35 12.98 17.43
C MET A 186 2.69 13.34 18.75
N SER A 187 2.82 14.61 19.19
CA SER A 187 2.16 15.15 20.38
C SER A 187 0.64 15.18 20.19
N ASP A 188 0.16 15.72 19.06
CA ASP A 188 -1.27 15.83 18.77
C ASP A 188 -1.96 14.46 18.60
N LEU A 189 -1.20 13.45 18.18
CA LEU A 189 -1.65 12.07 18.11
C LEU A 189 -1.46 11.28 19.41
N GLY A 190 -0.95 11.91 20.48
CA GLY A 190 -0.66 11.24 21.75
C GLY A 190 0.53 10.27 21.71
N LEU A 191 1.42 10.41 20.73
CA LEU A 191 2.50 9.46 20.44
C LEU A 191 3.90 9.99 20.74
N SER A 192 4.01 11.10 21.45
CA SER A 192 5.24 11.87 21.64
C SER A 192 6.38 11.21 22.45
N GLN A 193 6.17 10.01 23.00
CA GLN A 193 7.16 9.40 23.91
C GLN A 193 8.06 8.32 23.28
N ASP A 194 7.80 7.88 22.03
CA ASP A 194 8.50 6.73 21.43
C ASP A 194 9.12 7.03 20.03
N VAL A 195 9.59 8.24 19.79
CA VAL A 195 10.05 8.70 18.45
C VAL A 195 11.23 7.91 17.88
N GLU A 196 12.06 7.29 18.72
CA GLU A 196 13.28 6.59 18.28
C GLU A 196 13.02 5.26 17.54
N ASN A 197 11.81 4.69 17.63
CA ASN A 197 11.48 3.36 17.07
C ASN A 197 10.49 3.38 15.90
N TRP A 198 10.25 4.52 15.29
CA TRP A 198 9.24 4.65 14.24
C TRP A 198 9.80 4.29 12.85
N SER A 199 9.14 3.34 12.18
CA SER A 199 9.45 3.07 10.78
C SER A 199 8.88 4.15 9.85
N TRP A 200 9.56 4.43 8.75
CA TRP A 200 9.19 5.43 7.75
C TRP A 200 7.78 5.25 7.17
N GLU A 201 7.34 4.04 6.99
CA GLU A 201 6.03 3.74 6.41
C GLU A 201 4.88 4.02 7.40
N GLY A 202 5.16 3.89 8.69
CA GLY A 202 4.28 4.32 9.76
C GLY A 202 4.06 5.81 9.77
N LEU A 203 5.14 6.59 9.72
CA LEU A 203 5.11 8.04 9.60
C LEU A 203 4.36 8.49 8.35
N ARG A 204 4.59 7.87 7.21
CA ARG A 204 3.94 8.18 5.93
C ARG A 204 2.42 8.21 6.01
N ASN A 205 1.82 7.23 6.64
CA ASN A 205 0.36 7.11 6.68
C ASN A 205 -0.26 8.02 7.75
N VAL A 206 0.43 8.25 8.85
CA VAL A 206 0.07 9.28 9.82
C VAL A 206 0.08 10.66 9.14
N MET A 207 1.11 10.93 8.37
CA MET A 207 1.28 12.21 7.68
C MET A 207 0.31 12.40 6.51
N LYS A 208 -0.01 11.35 5.74
CA LYS A 208 -1.04 11.42 4.69
C LYS A 208 -2.36 11.94 5.23
N LEU A 209 -2.72 11.57 6.43
CA LEU A 209 -3.92 12.05 7.09
C LEU A 209 -3.79 13.49 7.58
N TRP A 210 -2.64 13.84 8.12
CA TRP A 210 -2.38 15.20 8.54
C TRP A 210 -2.55 16.18 7.37
N TYR A 211 -2.16 15.79 6.16
CA TYR A 211 -2.45 16.50 4.91
C TYR A 211 -3.93 16.61 4.60
N GLU A 212 -4.73 15.62 4.93
CA GLU A 212 -6.19 15.66 4.70
C GLU A 212 -6.93 16.54 5.72
N VAL A 213 -6.40 16.64 6.94
CA VAL A 213 -7.04 17.33 8.07
C VAL A 213 -6.42 18.70 8.38
N SER A 214 -5.14 18.90 8.11
CA SER A 214 -4.39 20.12 8.43
C SER A 214 -3.81 20.76 7.18
N LYS A 215 -3.69 22.09 7.18
CA LYS A 215 -2.95 22.84 6.14
C LYS A 215 -1.45 22.63 6.32
N VAL A 216 -0.91 21.49 5.90
CA VAL A 216 0.54 21.27 5.89
C VAL A 216 1.16 22.13 4.81
N GLU A 217 2.08 23.00 5.18
CA GLU A 217 2.86 23.75 4.23
C GLU A 217 3.96 22.85 3.64
N LEU A 218 3.82 22.54 2.36
CA LEU A 218 4.89 21.90 1.59
C LEU A 218 6.01 22.91 1.35
N PRO A 219 7.28 22.50 1.45
CA PRO A 219 8.38 23.36 1.04
C PRO A 219 8.23 23.71 -0.46
N ASN A 220 8.69 24.88 -0.83
CA ASN A 220 8.67 25.34 -2.22
C ASN A 220 9.74 24.61 -3.05
N LEU A 221 9.57 23.30 -3.21
CA LEU A 221 10.45 22.41 -3.98
C LEU A 221 9.73 21.93 -5.22
N SER A 222 10.51 21.61 -6.24
CA SER A 222 10.05 20.94 -7.45
C SER A 222 10.07 19.41 -7.28
N VAL A 223 9.31 18.71 -8.11
CA VAL A 223 9.32 17.25 -8.20
C VAL A 223 10.73 16.70 -8.44
N ARG A 224 11.54 17.37 -9.28
CA ARG A 224 12.94 17.00 -9.60
C ARG A 224 13.84 16.92 -8.36
N GLU A 225 13.59 17.74 -7.35
CA GLU A 225 14.39 17.79 -6.12
C GLU A 225 14.08 16.64 -5.17
N VAL A 226 12.90 16.01 -5.32
CA VAL A 226 12.36 15.05 -4.38
C VAL A 226 12.20 13.65 -4.96
N MET A 227 11.97 13.53 -6.28
CA MET A 227 11.72 12.26 -6.96
C MET A 227 12.85 11.23 -6.75
N VAL A 228 12.51 9.97 -6.78
CA VAL A 228 13.47 8.87 -6.94
C VAL A 228 13.90 8.85 -8.41
N ARG A 229 15.20 9.11 -8.64
CA ARG A 229 15.78 9.13 -9.99
C ARG A 229 16.02 7.72 -10.52
N ASN A 230 15.99 7.56 -11.85
CA ASN A 230 16.23 6.30 -12.53
C ASN A 230 15.42 5.13 -11.94
N PRO A 231 14.09 5.23 -11.94
CA PRO A 231 13.25 4.22 -11.28
C PRO A 231 13.40 2.85 -11.94
N THR A 232 13.37 1.81 -11.14
CA THR A 232 13.22 0.45 -11.66
C THR A 232 11.96 0.39 -12.50
N SER A 233 12.09 -0.04 -13.74
CA SER A 233 11.01 -0.08 -14.73
C SER A 233 11.01 -1.41 -15.48
N VAL A 234 9.92 -1.72 -16.15
CA VAL A 234 9.76 -2.91 -16.99
C VAL A 234 9.43 -2.50 -18.41
N PHE A 235 9.76 -3.37 -19.38
CA PHE A 235 9.41 -3.16 -20.79
C PHE A 235 8.09 -3.84 -21.13
N SER A 236 7.45 -3.38 -22.19
CA SER A 236 6.14 -3.89 -22.65
C SER A 236 6.06 -5.41 -22.81
N LYS A 237 7.17 -6.06 -23.16
CA LYS A 237 7.27 -7.52 -23.36
C LYS A 237 7.80 -8.26 -22.11
N THR A 238 8.04 -7.58 -21.00
CA THR A 238 8.46 -8.24 -19.76
C THR A 238 7.37 -9.21 -19.33
N PRO A 239 7.69 -10.46 -18.97
CA PRO A 239 6.71 -11.41 -18.44
C PRO A 239 6.11 -10.96 -17.11
N ALA A 240 4.86 -11.30 -16.85
CA ALA A 240 4.19 -11.02 -15.57
C ALA A 240 4.95 -11.63 -14.39
N SER A 241 5.50 -12.84 -14.53
CA SER A 241 6.33 -13.51 -13.52
C SER A 241 7.59 -12.70 -13.16
N GLU A 242 8.23 -12.08 -14.14
CA GLU A 242 9.41 -11.24 -13.91
C GLU A 242 9.02 -9.92 -13.24
N ALA A 243 7.91 -9.29 -13.65
CA ALA A 243 7.38 -8.12 -12.98
C ALA A 243 7.04 -8.42 -11.51
N ALA A 244 6.37 -9.56 -11.25
CA ALA A 244 6.08 -10.04 -9.90
C ALA A 244 7.35 -10.19 -9.06
N ARG A 245 8.39 -10.80 -9.64
CA ARG A 245 9.69 -10.99 -8.98
C ARG A 245 10.35 -9.66 -8.62
N ILE A 246 10.34 -8.70 -9.54
CA ILE A 246 10.91 -7.35 -9.32
C ILE A 246 10.15 -6.63 -8.20
N MET A 247 8.80 -6.62 -8.26
CA MET A 247 7.95 -6.00 -7.24
C MET A 247 8.21 -6.60 -5.86
N ARG A 248 8.19 -7.93 -5.76
CA ARG A 248 8.40 -8.64 -4.48
C ARG A 248 9.78 -8.40 -3.90
N LYS A 249 10.84 -8.47 -4.72
CA LYS A 249 12.24 -8.32 -4.27
C LYS A 249 12.53 -6.92 -3.72
N ASN A 250 11.91 -5.89 -4.29
CA ASN A 250 12.17 -4.51 -3.93
C ASN A 250 11.06 -3.89 -3.08
N ASP A 251 10.03 -4.66 -2.73
CA ASP A 251 8.84 -4.21 -2.01
C ASP A 251 8.10 -3.05 -2.73
N PHE A 252 8.00 -3.15 -4.06
CA PHE A 252 7.31 -2.18 -4.90
C PHE A 252 5.88 -2.64 -5.21
N GLY A 253 4.90 -1.74 -5.07
CA GLY A 253 3.51 -1.97 -5.51
C GLY A 253 3.26 -1.56 -6.97
N GLN A 254 4.22 -0.87 -7.61
CA GLN A 254 4.08 -0.35 -8.97
C GLN A 254 5.44 -0.20 -9.67
N LEU A 255 5.43 -0.28 -11.00
CA LEU A 255 6.61 -0.11 -11.85
C LEU A 255 6.25 0.71 -13.09
N PRO A 256 7.05 1.71 -13.49
CA PRO A 256 6.90 2.36 -14.78
C PRO A 256 7.06 1.37 -15.94
N LEU A 257 6.19 1.47 -16.93
CA LEU A 257 6.19 0.65 -18.14
C LEU A 257 6.82 1.42 -19.30
N ARG A 258 7.87 0.85 -19.90
CA ARG A 258 8.59 1.44 -21.05
C ARG A 258 8.29 0.71 -22.33
N GLY A 259 8.15 1.48 -23.40
CA GLY A 259 8.05 0.98 -24.77
C GLY A 259 9.40 0.64 -25.38
N ALA A 260 9.36 0.14 -26.64
CA ALA A 260 10.56 -0.25 -27.39
C ALA A 260 11.56 0.91 -27.65
N ARG A 261 11.11 2.16 -27.59
CA ARG A 261 11.95 3.36 -27.78
C ARG A 261 12.37 3.98 -26.44
N ASP A 262 12.29 3.22 -25.36
CA ASP A 262 12.58 3.67 -24.00
C ASP A 262 11.66 4.81 -23.48
N ASN A 263 10.55 5.06 -24.18
CA ASN A 263 9.54 6.04 -23.76
C ASN A 263 8.59 5.43 -22.71
N LEU A 264 8.10 6.25 -21.80
CA LEU A 264 7.02 5.86 -20.90
C LEU A 264 5.77 5.57 -21.71
N ILE A 265 5.14 4.41 -21.45
CA ILE A 265 3.88 4.01 -22.10
C ILE A 265 2.78 3.69 -21.09
N GLY A 266 3.09 3.51 -19.81
CA GLY A 266 2.13 3.22 -18.77
C GLY A 266 2.76 2.99 -17.41
N MET A 267 1.94 2.48 -16.50
CA MET A 267 2.33 1.97 -15.18
C MET A 267 1.75 0.59 -14.99
N ILE A 268 2.50 -0.32 -14.41
CA ILE A 268 2.01 -1.63 -14.01
C ILE A 268 1.95 -1.70 -12.48
N TYR A 269 0.81 -2.10 -11.95
CA TYR A 269 0.59 -2.25 -10.51
C TYR A 269 0.55 -3.73 -10.11
N ASP A 270 0.72 -4.01 -8.84
CA ASP A 270 0.63 -5.36 -8.29
C ASP A 270 -0.72 -6.02 -8.60
N THR A 271 -1.81 -5.24 -8.57
CA THR A 271 -3.15 -5.71 -8.95
C THR A 271 -3.26 -6.13 -10.41
N ASP A 272 -2.57 -5.43 -11.33
CA ASP A 272 -2.51 -5.82 -12.74
C ASP A 272 -1.79 -7.17 -12.89
N VAL A 273 -0.66 -7.33 -12.20
CA VAL A 273 0.12 -8.58 -12.23
C VAL A 273 -0.67 -9.73 -11.60
N ILE A 274 -1.31 -9.51 -10.45
CA ILE A 274 -2.14 -10.50 -9.76
C ILE A 274 -3.35 -10.91 -10.62
N SER A 275 -3.86 -10.02 -11.48
CA SER A 275 -4.99 -10.34 -12.37
C SER A 275 -4.73 -11.54 -13.28
N THR A 276 -3.48 -11.90 -13.53
CA THR A 276 -3.12 -13.09 -14.33
C THR A 276 -3.53 -14.40 -13.67
N ILE A 277 -3.65 -14.43 -12.34
CA ILE A 277 -4.13 -15.60 -11.59
C ILE A 277 -5.61 -15.90 -11.93
N LEU A 278 -6.36 -14.89 -12.38
CA LEU A 278 -7.79 -15.03 -12.68
C LEU A 278 -8.07 -15.61 -14.09
N LYS A 279 -7.05 -15.63 -14.94
CA LYS A 279 -7.13 -16.26 -16.26
C LYS A 279 -7.06 -17.79 -16.12
#